data_7528c69dee52791b9b1fc2f94cb5d6f0
#
_entry.id   7528c69dee52791b9b1fc2f94cb5d6f0
#
_cell.length_a   1.000
_cell.length_b   1.000
_cell.length_c   1.000
_cell.angle_alpha   90.00
_cell.angle_beta   90.00
_cell.angle_gamma   90.00
#
_symmetry.space_group_name_H-M   'P 1'
#
loop_
_entity.id
_entity.type
_entity.pdbx_description
1 polymer ?
#
loop_
_entity_poly.entity_id
_entity_poly.type
_entity_poly.pdbx_seq_one_letter_code
_entity_poly.pdbx_strand_id
1 'polypeptide(L)'
;MTSITSNELNYLVFRYLQESGFTHSAFALGYEAGINKSNIDGNLVPPGALVTFVQKGLQYLELEANMSISETDVDDDFSFLQPLDLITKDVFELRQIIKEKKENIQKEREKSKEKDMECDREPERERGREKERERQEKEKERQERDKEREKDRGKLEKDRERGKEKDKEKQHEEPTDKELGRDCEDKVKDKHDENGVCRGPEPMDIAPSSPTVTCEIPSSDVKVLEGHALEVFACSWSPAGSLLATGSGDSTARIWTIADGPCSSSVQSGPSKVLVLRHSKSKGTGIEKSKDVTTLEWNGEGTLLATGSYDGQARIWTKDGELKSTLNKHKGPIFSLKWNKKGDCILTGSVDKTAIVWDAKTGEWKQQFEFHSAPTLDVDWRNNVSFATCSTDSMIYVCKVGENRPIKAFSGHQGEVNAIKWDPTGSLLASCSDDVTAKIWSLKQDKCLHDLKEHFKEIYTIRWSPTGPGTSNPNQKLVLASASFDATIKLWDVELGSLLYSFNGHREPVYAVAFSPNAEYLASGSLDRCVHIWSMKEGKIVKTYKGGGGIFEVCWNKEGDKIAACFSDSTVCVMDFRM
;
A
#
# COMPACT_ATOMS: atom_id res chain seq x y z
N MET A 1 14.09 -43.44 -9.06
CA MET A 1 13.69 -42.04 -8.81
C MET A 1 12.26 -42.06 -8.37
N THR A 2 11.97 -41.53 -7.18
CA THR A 2 10.59 -41.31 -6.70
C THR A 2 9.99 -40.15 -7.48
N SER A 3 8.90 -40.40 -8.21
CA SER A 3 8.16 -39.38 -8.94
C SER A 3 6.85 -39.10 -8.23
N ILE A 4 6.48 -37.82 -8.12
CA ILE A 4 5.18 -37.42 -7.62
C ILE A 4 4.11 -37.76 -8.66
N THR A 5 2.99 -38.32 -8.24
CA THR A 5 1.86 -38.63 -9.12
C THR A 5 0.97 -37.39 -9.33
N SER A 6 0.19 -37.39 -10.41
CA SER A 6 -0.78 -36.31 -10.66
C SER A 6 -1.79 -36.15 -9.52
N ASN A 7 -2.20 -37.25 -8.87
CA ASN A 7 -3.13 -37.20 -7.74
C ASN A 7 -2.49 -36.55 -6.50
N GLU A 8 -1.24 -36.85 -6.21
CA GLU A 8 -0.49 -36.23 -5.11
C GLU A 8 -0.25 -34.75 -5.38
N LEU A 9 0.10 -34.38 -6.61
CA LEU A 9 0.27 -32.98 -6.99
C LEU A 9 -1.05 -32.20 -6.90
N ASN A 10 -2.14 -32.75 -7.45
CA ASN A 10 -3.47 -32.14 -7.36
C ASN A 10 -3.89 -31.94 -5.89
N TYR A 11 -3.58 -32.91 -5.01
CA TYR A 11 -3.86 -32.78 -3.59
C TYR A 11 -3.04 -31.65 -2.94
N LEU A 12 -1.75 -31.53 -3.25
CA LEU A 12 -0.91 -30.43 -2.75
C LEU A 12 -1.40 -29.05 -3.23
N VAL A 13 -1.83 -28.94 -4.48
CA VAL A 13 -2.41 -27.69 -5.03
C VAL A 13 -3.75 -27.38 -4.37
N PHE A 14 -4.61 -28.38 -4.21
CA PHE A 14 -5.88 -28.23 -3.49
C PHE A 14 -5.66 -27.72 -2.06
N ARG A 15 -4.72 -28.33 -1.33
CA ARG A 15 -4.38 -27.94 0.03
C ARG A 15 -3.82 -26.51 0.09
N TYR A 16 -2.93 -26.16 -0.82
CA TYR A 16 -2.40 -24.80 -0.96
C TYR A 16 -3.51 -23.77 -1.20
N LEU A 17 -4.46 -24.06 -2.09
CA LEU A 17 -5.60 -23.19 -2.36
C LEU A 17 -6.47 -22.99 -1.12
N GLN A 18 -6.70 -24.07 -0.34
CA GLN A 18 -7.45 -23.98 0.93
C GLN A 18 -6.71 -23.11 1.96
N GLU A 19 -5.42 -23.36 2.14
CA GLU A 19 -4.57 -22.65 3.11
C GLU A 19 -4.36 -21.18 2.76
N SER A 20 -4.36 -20.87 1.45
CA SER A 20 -4.24 -19.51 0.92
C SER A 20 -5.58 -18.77 0.85
N GLY A 21 -6.68 -19.39 1.29
CA GLY A 21 -8.01 -18.76 1.28
C GLY A 21 -8.74 -18.79 -0.06
N PHE A 22 -8.18 -19.45 -1.08
CA PHE A 22 -8.85 -19.64 -2.39
C PHE A 22 -9.86 -20.78 -2.34
N THR A 23 -10.83 -20.68 -1.41
CA THR A 23 -11.78 -21.77 -1.09
C THR A 23 -12.58 -22.20 -2.31
N HIS A 24 -12.97 -21.27 -3.17
CA HIS A 24 -13.72 -21.57 -4.38
C HIS A 24 -12.89 -22.36 -5.41
N SER A 25 -11.65 -21.92 -5.64
CA SER A 25 -10.71 -22.63 -6.51
C SER A 25 -10.33 -23.99 -5.94
N ALA A 26 -10.19 -24.10 -4.62
CA ALA A 26 -9.97 -25.36 -3.94
C ALA A 26 -11.17 -26.31 -4.12
N PHE A 27 -12.38 -25.81 -3.95
CA PHE A 27 -13.59 -26.60 -4.16
C PHE A 27 -13.70 -27.12 -5.60
N ALA A 28 -13.50 -26.23 -6.59
CA ALA A 28 -13.56 -26.60 -8.00
C ALA A 28 -12.51 -27.67 -8.33
N LEU A 29 -11.25 -27.47 -7.92
CA LEU A 29 -10.18 -28.43 -8.12
C LEU A 29 -10.46 -29.74 -7.39
N GLY A 30 -10.96 -29.66 -6.15
CA GLY A 30 -11.32 -30.83 -5.32
C GLY A 30 -12.36 -31.71 -5.98
N TYR A 31 -13.33 -31.10 -6.66
CA TYR A 31 -14.39 -31.79 -7.41
C TYR A 31 -13.87 -32.36 -8.74
N GLU A 32 -13.18 -31.55 -9.54
CA GLU A 32 -12.68 -31.94 -10.88
C GLU A 32 -11.60 -33.00 -10.79
N ALA A 33 -10.66 -32.87 -9.85
CA ALA A 33 -9.59 -33.82 -9.62
C ALA A 33 -10.00 -35.03 -8.75
N GLY A 34 -11.24 -35.06 -8.25
CA GLY A 34 -11.76 -36.16 -7.43
C GLY A 34 -11.00 -36.35 -6.10
N ILE A 35 -10.53 -35.24 -5.50
CA ILE A 35 -9.70 -35.28 -4.27
C ILE A 35 -10.40 -36.03 -3.13
N ASN A 36 -11.70 -35.88 -2.97
CA ASN A 36 -12.53 -36.56 -1.97
C ASN A 36 -12.64 -38.07 -2.20
N LYS A 37 -12.21 -38.58 -3.37
CA LYS A 37 -12.11 -40.02 -3.68
C LYS A 37 -10.68 -40.52 -3.66
N SER A 38 -9.71 -39.66 -3.39
CA SER A 38 -8.28 -40.03 -3.31
C SER A 38 -8.02 -40.77 -2.00
N ASN A 39 -7.03 -41.68 -2.05
CA ASN A 39 -6.58 -42.40 -0.85
C ASN A 39 -5.54 -41.64 -0.02
N ILE A 40 -5.40 -40.33 -0.24
CA ILE A 40 -4.42 -39.51 0.46
C ILE A 40 -5.00 -39.09 1.81
N ASP A 41 -4.34 -39.48 2.88
CA ASP A 41 -4.70 -39.03 4.24
C ASP A 41 -4.22 -37.59 4.43
N GLY A 42 -5.17 -36.65 4.46
CA GLY A 42 -4.91 -35.23 4.62
C GLY A 42 -4.22 -34.83 5.93
N ASN A 43 -4.33 -35.70 6.97
CA ASN A 43 -3.67 -35.45 8.25
C ASN A 43 -2.15 -35.69 8.18
N LEU A 44 -1.71 -36.48 7.22
CA LEU A 44 -0.28 -36.75 7.00
C LEU A 44 0.43 -35.67 6.16
N VAL A 45 -0.32 -34.77 5.52
CA VAL A 45 0.22 -33.68 4.70
C VAL A 45 0.29 -32.40 5.55
N PRO A 46 1.49 -31.93 5.91
CA PRO A 46 1.62 -30.75 6.77
C PRO A 46 1.14 -29.47 6.06
N PRO A 47 0.72 -28.44 6.82
CA PRO A 47 0.44 -27.12 6.25
C PRO A 47 1.64 -26.55 5.50
N GLY A 48 1.40 -25.87 4.38
CA GLY A 48 2.46 -25.30 3.53
C GLY A 48 3.27 -26.34 2.74
N ALA A 49 2.79 -27.58 2.63
CA ALA A 49 3.54 -28.67 1.98
C ALA A 49 3.94 -28.36 0.53
N LEU A 50 3.05 -27.75 -0.28
CA LEU A 50 3.38 -27.37 -1.66
C LEU A 50 4.47 -26.30 -1.70
N VAL A 51 4.37 -25.27 -0.90
CA VAL A 51 5.38 -24.20 -0.81
C VAL A 51 6.73 -24.77 -0.41
N THR A 52 6.75 -25.63 0.62
CA THR A 52 7.96 -26.30 1.09
C THR A 52 8.57 -27.19 0.01
N PHE A 53 7.75 -27.92 -0.74
CA PHE A 53 8.19 -28.76 -1.84
C PHE A 53 8.81 -27.95 -2.97
N VAL A 54 8.16 -26.86 -3.37
CA VAL A 54 8.67 -25.94 -4.40
C VAL A 54 9.98 -25.29 -3.94
N GLN A 55 10.05 -24.79 -2.72
CA GLN A 55 11.27 -24.19 -2.16
C GLN A 55 12.45 -25.15 -2.17
N LYS A 56 12.24 -26.40 -1.75
CA LYS A 56 13.28 -27.43 -1.80
C LYS A 56 13.69 -27.77 -3.23
N GLY A 57 12.74 -27.79 -4.17
CA GLY A 57 13.02 -27.97 -5.59
C GLY A 57 13.89 -26.85 -6.16
N LEU A 58 13.57 -25.60 -5.84
CA LEU A 58 14.35 -24.43 -6.24
C LEU A 58 15.76 -24.44 -5.64
N GLN A 59 15.90 -24.77 -4.34
CA GLN A 59 17.19 -24.94 -3.68
C GLN A 59 18.03 -26.03 -4.34
N TYR A 60 17.40 -27.15 -4.73
CA TYR A 60 18.11 -28.22 -5.42
C TYR A 60 18.63 -27.79 -6.81
N LEU A 61 17.80 -27.06 -7.59
CA LEU A 61 18.20 -26.51 -8.89
C LEU A 61 19.36 -25.51 -8.75
N GLU A 62 19.30 -24.65 -7.73
CA GLU A 62 20.36 -23.70 -7.42
C GLU A 62 21.68 -24.43 -7.05
N LEU A 63 21.60 -25.46 -6.21
CA LEU A 63 22.74 -26.31 -5.86
C LEU A 63 23.30 -27.02 -7.10
N GLU A 64 22.46 -27.61 -7.94
CA GLU A 64 22.87 -28.30 -9.18
C GLU A 64 23.54 -27.35 -10.15
N ALA A 65 23.04 -26.11 -10.28
CA ALA A 65 23.66 -25.09 -11.12
C ALA A 65 25.04 -24.65 -10.59
N ASN A 66 25.21 -24.61 -9.27
CA ASN A 66 26.46 -24.22 -8.61
C ASN A 66 27.51 -25.35 -8.54
N MET A 67 27.12 -26.62 -8.47
CA MET A 67 28.03 -27.77 -8.29
C MET A 67 29.06 -27.97 -9.41
N SER A 68 28.91 -27.33 -10.55
CA SER A 68 29.84 -27.46 -11.70
C SER A 68 30.90 -26.36 -11.81
N ILE A 69 30.91 -25.42 -10.86
CA ILE A 69 31.84 -24.28 -10.85
C ILE A 69 32.78 -24.50 -9.66
N SER A 70 33.76 -25.40 -9.83
CA SER A 70 34.75 -25.74 -8.82
C SER A 70 35.78 -24.62 -8.62
N GLU A 71 36.17 -24.50 -7.35
CA GLU A 71 37.49 -24.07 -6.85
C GLU A 71 37.95 -22.64 -7.13
N THR A 72 37.27 -21.68 -6.55
CA THR A 72 37.95 -20.50 -5.93
C THR A 72 37.01 -19.91 -4.88
N ASP A 73 37.55 -19.69 -3.70
CA ASP A 73 36.91 -19.09 -2.53
C ASP A 73 36.11 -17.84 -2.90
N VAL A 74 34.80 -17.93 -2.81
CA VAL A 74 33.90 -16.79 -2.81
C VAL A 74 32.94 -17.01 -1.65
N ASP A 75 32.88 -16.01 -0.78
CA ASP A 75 32.01 -15.94 0.39
C ASP A 75 30.64 -16.54 0.11
N ASP A 76 30.20 -17.46 0.96
CA ASP A 76 29.02 -18.34 0.84
C ASP A 76 27.65 -17.62 0.91
N ASP A 77 27.60 -16.29 0.87
CA ASP A 77 26.39 -15.52 1.18
C ASP A 77 25.68 -14.83 -0.01
N PHE A 78 26.08 -15.12 -1.26
CA PHE A 78 25.42 -14.50 -2.41
C PHE A 78 24.64 -15.50 -3.27
N SER A 79 23.30 -15.48 -3.17
CA SER A 79 22.44 -16.09 -4.17
C SER A 79 22.47 -15.26 -5.46
N PHE A 80 23.05 -15.83 -6.53
CA PHE A 80 23.17 -15.18 -7.83
C PHE A 80 21.91 -15.32 -8.69
N LEU A 81 20.95 -16.16 -8.28
CA LEU A 81 19.77 -16.50 -9.06
C LEU A 81 18.51 -15.93 -8.40
N GLN A 82 17.59 -15.45 -9.22
CA GLN A 82 16.26 -15.07 -8.78
C GLN A 82 15.32 -16.30 -8.84
N PRO A 83 14.30 -16.40 -7.98
CA PRO A 83 13.35 -17.52 -8.02
C PRO A 83 12.70 -17.70 -9.38
N LEU A 84 12.46 -16.62 -10.12
CA LEU A 84 11.90 -16.68 -11.47
C LEU A 84 12.88 -17.30 -12.48
N ASP A 85 14.17 -17.03 -12.35
CA ASP A 85 15.19 -17.65 -13.19
C ASP A 85 15.21 -19.18 -13.00
N LEU A 86 15.13 -19.65 -11.73
CA LEU A 86 15.10 -21.06 -11.37
C LEU A 86 13.86 -21.81 -11.91
N ILE A 87 12.75 -21.09 -12.12
CA ILE A 87 11.49 -21.66 -12.63
C ILE A 87 11.48 -21.69 -14.17
N THR A 88 12.09 -20.70 -14.83
CA THR A 88 11.90 -20.45 -16.26
C THR A 88 13.07 -20.90 -17.13
N LYS A 89 14.23 -21.20 -16.55
CA LYS A 89 15.48 -21.49 -17.26
C LYS A 89 15.99 -22.88 -16.94
N ASP A 90 16.66 -23.48 -17.91
CA ASP A 90 17.34 -24.76 -17.70
C ASP A 90 18.67 -24.60 -16.94
N VAL A 91 19.24 -25.71 -16.49
CA VAL A 91 20.47 -25.73 -15.68
C VAL A 91 21.66 -25.12 -16.45
N PHE A 92 21.67 -25.23 -17.79
CA PHE A 92 22.74 -24.68 -18.62
C PHE A 92 22.65 -23.15 -18.66
N GLU A 93 21.44 -22.60 -18.84
CA GLU A 93 21.18 -21.15 -18.84
C GLU A 93 21.46 -20.54 -17.45
N LEU A 94 21.09 -21.24 -16.36
CA LEU A 94 21.38 -20.82 -14.99
C LEU A 94 22.89 -20.72 -14.74
N ARG A 95 23.68 -21.67 -15.23
CA ARG A 95 25.16 -21.64 -15.17
C ARG A 95 25.75 -20.45 -15.91
N GLN A 96 25.20 -20.12 -17.07
CA GLN A 96 25.63 -18.94 -17.84
C GLN A 96 25.41 -17.65 -17.03
N ILE A 97 24.23 -17.49 -16.41
CA ILE A 97 23.91 -16.33 -15.60
C ILE A 97 24.85 -16.22 -14.40
N ILE A 98 25.13 -17.32 -13.71
CA ILE A 98 26.06 -17.33 -12.57
C ILE A 98 27.45 -16.89 -13.04
N LYS A 99 27.92 -17.40 -14.18
CA LYS A 99 29.21 -17.06 -14.76
C LYS A 99 29.29 -15.56 -15.10
N GLU A 100 28.31 -15.03 -15.81
CA GLU A 100 28.26 -13.61 -16.20
C GLU A 100 28.23 -12.68 -14.96
N LYS A 101 27.45 -13.04 -13.95
CA LYS A 101 27.39 -12.25 -12.71
C LYS A 101 28.71 -12.28 -11.95
N LYS A 102 29.39 -13.43 -11.85
CA LYS A 102 30.72 -13.54 -11.25
C LYS A 102 31.75 -12.69 -12.00
N GLU A 103 31.77 -12.75 -13.33
CA GLU A 103 32.67 -11.92 -14.15
C GLU A 103 32.41 -10.43 -14.00
N ASN A 104 31.15 -10.01 -13.84
CA ASN A 104 30.79 -8.62 -13.63
C ASN A 104 31.24 -8.12 -12.24
N ILE A 105 31.04 -8.92 -11.20
CA ILE A 105 31.49 -8.60 -9.84
C ILE A 105 33.02 -8.50 -9.80
N GLN A 106 33.72 -9.39 -10.49
CA GLN A 106 35.17 -9.34 -10.56
C GLN A 106 35.68 -8.08 -11.27
N LYS A 107 35.03 -7.70 -12.40
CA LYS A 107 35.31 -6.43 -13.11
C LYS A 107 35.02 -5.20 -12.25
N GLU A 108 33.97 -5.22 -11.43
CA GLU A 108 33.68 -4.13 -10.50
C GLU A 108 34.69 -4.05 -9.37
N ARG A 109 35.13 -5.18 -8.80
CA ARG A 109 36.20 -5.25 -7.81
C ARG A 109 37.55 -4.77 -8.35
N GLU A 110 37.86 -5.08 -9.60
CA GLU A 110 39.07 -4.58 -10.29
C GLU A 110 39.01 -3.07 -10.52
N LYS A 111 37.86 -2.55 -10.99
CA LYS A 111 37.63 -1.09 -11.13
C LYS A 111 37.66 -0.34 -9.81
N SER A 112 37.19 -0.95 -8.74
CA SER A 112 37.29 -0.36 -7.40
C SER A 112 38.73 -0.29 -6.91
N LYS A 113 39.50 -1.38 -7.11
CA LYS A 113 40.95 -1.39 -6.78
C LYS A 113 41.76 -0.40 -7.62
N GLU A 114 41.41 -0.22 -8.90
CA GLU A 114 42.01 0.81 -9.74
C GLU A 114 41.70 2.22 -9.26
N LYS A 115 40.44 2.48 -8.82
CA LYS A 115 40.05 3.77 -8.23
C LYS A 115 40.75 4.04 -6.90
N ASP A 116 40.88 3.03 -6.05
CA ASP A 116 41.59 3.16 -4.77
C ASP A 116 43.07 3.43 -5.01
N MET A 117 43.70 2.76 -6.01
CA MET A 117 45.09 3.04 -6.40
C MET A 117 45.28 4.42 -7.07
N GLU A 118 44.24 4.96 -7.73
CA GLU A 118 44.28 6.29 -8.32
C GLU A 118 44.06 7.38 -7.24
N CYS A 119 43.24 7.09 -6.24
CA CYS A 119 43.04 7.96 -5.05
C CYS A 119 44.31 8.07 -4.20
N ASP A 120 45.08 6.99 -4.06
CA ASP A 120 46.39 7.02 -3.35
C ASP A 120 47.47 7.75 -4.15
N ARG A 121 47.36 7.86 -5.46
CA ARG A 121 48.31 8.59 -6.33
C ARG A 121 48.01 10.08 -6.45
N GLU A 122 46.80 10.56 -6.19
CA GLU A 122 46.49 11.99 -6.22
C GLU A 122 47.26 12.83 -5.18
N PRO A 123 47.39 12.39 -3.91
CA PRO A 123 48.17 13.14 -2.92
C PRO A 123 49.68 13.27 -3.27
N GLU A 124 50.28 12.28 -3.95
CA GLU A 124 51.66 12.36 -4.41
C GLU A 124 51.85 13.33 -5.59
N ARG A 125 50.87 13.37 -6.50
CA ARG A 125 50.87 14.34 -7.61
C ARG A 125 50.66 15.78 -7.14
N GLU A 126 49.82 15.99 -6.13
CA GLU A 126 49.61 17.31 -5.52
C GLU A 126 50.87 17.77 -4.78
N ARG A 127 51.50 16.92 -3.96
CA ARG A 127 52.79 17.23 -3.31
C ARG A 127 53.92 17.51 -4.32
N GLY A 128 53.90 16.82 -5.47
CA GLY A 128 54.82 17.11 -6.56
C GLY A 128 54.58 18.50 -7.19
N ARG A 129 53.33 18.89 -7.44
CA ARG A 129 52.96 20.20 -7.98
C ARG A 129 53.20 21.35 -6.99
N GLU A 130 53.02 21.09 -5.71
CA GLU A 130 53.27 22.08 -4.64
C GLU A 130 54.78 22.35 -4.48
N LYS A 131 55.62 21.32 -4.49
CA LYS A 131 57.08 21.47 -4.49
C LYS A 131 57.62 22.18 -5.74
N GLU A 132 56.97 22.01 -6.87
CA GLU A 132 57.35 22.67 -8.12
C GLU A 132 56.92 24.15 -8.12
N ARG A 133 55.76 24.47 -7.54
CA ARG A 133 55.33 25.86 -7.29
C ARG A 133 56.21 26.58 -6.30
N GLU A 134 56.58 25.95 -5.19
CA GLU A 134 57.54 26.51 -4.23
C GLU A 134 58.94 26.75 -4.85
N ARG A 135 59.39 25.87 -5.75
CA ARG A 135 60.65 26.10 -6.50
C ARG A 135 60.57 27.30 -7.43
N GLN A 136 59.47 27.43 -8.15
CA GLN A 136 59.23 28.55 -9.07
C GLN A 136 59.07 29.87 -8.31
N GLU A 137 58.46 29.86 -7.15
CA GLU A 137 58.32 31.04 -6.29
C GLU A 137 59.66 31.48 -5.68
N LYS A 138 60.48 30.55 -5.18
CA LYS A 138 61.84 30.82 -4.70
C LYS A 138 62.76 31.31 -5.83
N GLU A 139 62.56 30.86 -7.04
CA GLU A 139 63.34 31.31 -8.20
C GLU A 139 62.90 32.72 -8.64
N LYS A 140 61.62 33.05 -8.55
CA LYS A 140 61.10 34.43 -8.75
C LYS A 140 61.60 35.38 -7.67
N GLU A 141 61.55 35.00 -6.41
CA GLU A 141 62.10 35.81 -5.31
C GLU A 141 63.62 36.03 -5.44
N ARG A 142 64.33 35.04 -5.97
CA ARG A 142 65.78 35.17 -6.24
C ARG A 142 66.02 36.15 -7.37
N GLN A 143 65.22 36.09 -8.45
CA GLN A 143 65.33 37.05 -9.56
C GLN A 143 64.91 38.46 -9.17
N GLU A 144 63.91 38.60 -8.27
CA GLU A 144 63.54 39.93 -7.73
C GLU A 144 64.64 40.52 -6.83
N ARG A 145 65.26 39.72 -5.95
CA ARG A 145 66.38 40.13 -5.13
C ARG A 145 67.59 40.49 -5.96
N ASP A 146 67.87 39.78 -7.04
CA ASP A 146 68.98 40.13 -7.96
C ASP A 146 68.68 41.43 -8.73
N LYS A 147 67.40 41.69 -9.11
CA LYS A 147 66.98 42.96 -9.67
C LYS A 147 67.04 44.14 -8.67
N GLU A 148 66.72 43.91 -7.42
CA GLU A 148 66.87 44.90 -6.35
C GLU A 148 68.40 45.22 -6.08
N ARG A 149 69.24 44.17 -6.05
CA ARG A 149 70.70 44.37 -5.95
C ARG A 149 71.28 45.11 -7.13
N GLU A 150 70.80 44.91 -8.33
CA GLU A 150 71.17 45.71 -9.51
C GLU A 150 70.67 47.15 -9.40
N LYS A 151 69.42 47.39 -8.90
CA LYS A 151 68.90 48.74 -8.65
C LYS A 151 69.70 49.48 -7.55
N ASP A 152 70.09 48.79 -6.47
CA ASP A 152 70.88 49.38 -5.42
C ASP A 152 72.33 49.64 -5.86
N ARG A 153 72.89 48.83 -6.76
CA ARG A 153 74.19 49.10 -7.39
C ARG A 153 74.10 50.34 -8.30
N GLY A 154 73.03 50.49 -9.03
CA GLY A 154 72.78 51.66 -9.87
C GLY A 154 72.49 52.94 -9.07
N LYS A 155 71.94 52.83 -7.82
CA LYS A 155 71.78 53.96 -6.89
C LYS A 155 73.08 54.37 -6.24
N LEU A 156 73.98 53.44 -5.88
CA LEU A 156 75.29 53.70 -5.32
C LEU A 156 76.22 54.41 -6.34
N GLU A 157 76.05 54.16 -7.64
CA GLU A 157 76.77 54.93 -8.68
C GLU A 157 76.25 56.35 -8.87
N LYS A 158 74.94 56.57 -8.73
CA LYS A 158 74.27 57.90 -8.85
C LYS A 158 74.52 58.77 -7.59
N ASP A 159 74.65 58.19 -6.40
CA ASP A 159 74.93 58.93 -5.16
C ASP A 159 76.41 59.32 -5.01
N ARG A 160 77.29 58.73 -5.79
CA ARG A 160 78.71 59.15 -5.89
C ARG A 160 78.92 60.40 -6.72
N GLU A 161 78.00 60.75 -7.59
CA GLU A 161 78.02 61.95 -8.44
C GLU A 161 77.27 63.15 -7.84
N ARG A 162 76.51 63.03 -6.76
CA ARG A 162 75.72 64.09 -6.12
C ARG A 162 76.16 64.49 -4.71
N GLY A 163 77.39 64.14 -4.34
CA GLY A 163 78.01 64.60 -3.09
C GLY A 163 78.64 65.97 -3.26
N LYS A 164 77.87 66.98 -3.45
CA LYS A 164 78.13 68.40 -3.19
C LYS A 164 76.86 69.19 -3.36
N GLU A 165 76.28 69.53 -2.26
CA GLU A 165 75.66 70.82 -1.91
C GLU A 165 74.48 70.67 -0.93
N LYS A 166 74.83 71.15 0.28
CA LYS A 166 74.05 71.95 1.24
C LYS A 166 72.91 71.31 2.02
N ASP A 167 73.21 71.06 3.23
CA ASP A 167 72.77 71.71 4.49
C ASP A 167 71.50 72.56 4.49
N LYS A 168 70.76 72.34 5.61
CA LYS A 168 69.78 73.23 6.30
C LYS A 168 68.35 72.87 5.98
N GLU A 169 67.55 72.63 6.90
CA GLU A 169 67.07 73.10 8.18
C GLU A 169 65.81 72.32 8.60
N LYS A 170 65.86 71.78 9.77
CA LYS A 170 64.99 72.05 10.96
C LYS A 170 63.53 71.70 10.91
N GLN A 171 63.16 70.82 11.76
CA GLN A 171 62.35 71.04 13.00
C GLN A 171 60.83 70.72 12.92
N HIS A 172 60.50 69.97 13.95
CA HIS A 172 59.21 69.93 14.76
C HIS A 172 58.04 69.20 14.14
N GLU A 173 57.31 68.40 14.82
CA GLU A 173 57.03 68.08 16.24
C GLU A 173 56.22 66.76 16.30
N GLU A 174 56.52 66.00 17.29
CA GLU A 174 55.65 64.99 17.93
C GLU A 174 54.44 65.68 18.63
N PRO A 175 53.60 65.01 19.38
CA PRO A 175 53.25 63.59 19.54
C PRO A 175 51.71 63.38 19.84
N THR A 176 51.44 62.25 20.34
CA THR A 176 50.41 61.76 21.33
C THR A 176 49.43 60.77 20.78
N ASP A 177 49.51 59.57 21.33
CA ASP A 177 48.92 58.93 22.49
C ASP A 177 47.48 58.48 22.26
N LYS A 178 47.00 57.32 22.55
CA LYS A 178 47.03 56.38 23.67
C LYS A 178 46.23 55.13 23.25
N GLU A 179 46.77 54.00 23.58
CA GLU A 179 46.42 53.05 24.65
C GLU A 179 45.02 52.39 24.53
N LEU A 180 44.77 51.21 24.75
CA LEU A 180 45.13 50.07 25.64
C LEU A 180 44.22 48.95 25.19
N GLY A 181 44.44 47.74 25.24
CA GLY A 181 45.15 46.84 26.13
C GLY A 181 44.46 45.50 26.14
N ARG A 182 45.26 44.51 26.03
CA ARG A 182 45.38 43.31 26.88
C ARG A 182 44.29 42.28 26.82
N ASP A 183 44.69 41.15 26.48
CA ASP A 183 45.42 39.97 27.06
C ASP A 183 44.40 38.98 27.64
N CYS A 184 44.51 37.74 27.57
CA CYS A 184 45.45 36.66 27.68
C CYS A 184 44.65 35.38 27.61
N GLU A 185 45.08 34.35 26.93
CA GLU A 185 45.72 33.13 27.43
C GLU A 185 45.01 32.47 28.64
N ASP A 186 44.82 31.21 28.78
CA ASP A 186 45.60 30.01 28.45
C ASP A 186 44.85 28.72 28.91
N LYS A 187 45.14 27.61 28.20
CA LYS A 187 45.43 26.24 28.69
C LYS A 187 44.37 25.38 29.44
N VAL A 188 43.97 24.32 28.75
CA VAL A 188 44.42 22.90 28.90
C VAL A 188 44.26 22.24 30.27
N LYS A 189 43.47 21.21 30.39
CA LYS A 189 43.79 19.79 30.68
C LYS A 189 42.62 18.94 31.11
N ASP A 190 42.48 17.85 30.36
CA ASP A 190 42.29 16.44 30.75
C ASP A 190 41.66 16.11 32.11
N LYS A 191 40.56 15.30 32.10
CA LYS A 191 40.58 13.85 32.38
C LYS A 191 39.21 13.24 32.65
N HIS A 192 39.02 12.13 31.97
CA HIS A 192 38.45 10.84 32.40
C HIS A 192 37.04 10.70 32.94
N ASP A 193 36.36 9.82 32.18
CA ASP A 193 35.52 8.70 32.61
C ASP A 193 34.16 9.01 33.29
N GLU A 194 33.09 8.66 32.61
CA GLU A 194 32.27 7.49 33.00
C GLU A 194 31.14 7.26 32.01
N ASN A 195 30.97 5.98 31.69
CA ASN A 195 29.87 5.39 30.95
C ASN A 195 28.51 5.84 31.47
N GLY A 196 27.74 6.53 30.63
CA GLY A 196 26.32 6.72 30.78
C GLY A 196 25.59 6.16 29.54
N VAL A 197 25.30 4.88 29.54
CA VAL A 197 24.39 4.24 28.60
C VAL A 197 23.00 4.83 28.84
N CYS A 198 22.56 5.74 27.98
CA CYS A 198 21.15 6.12 27.91
C CYS A 198 20.39 4.94 27.30
N ARG A 199 19.83 4.09 28.15
CA ARG A 199 18.74 3.19 27.81
C ARG A 199 17.55 4.05 27.39
N GLY A 200 17.12 3.90 26.14
CA GLY A 200 15.79 4.28 25.70
C GLY A 200 14.74 3.49 26.48
N PRO A 201 13.53 4.00 26.63
CA PRO A 201 12.48 3.30 27.36
C PRO A 201 12.19 1.97 26.63
N GLU A 202 12.37 0.88 27.35
CA GLU A 202 11.90 -0.45 26.97
C GLU A 202 10.37 -0.39 26.81
N PRO A 203 9.78 -1.12 25.84
CA PRO A 203 8.35 -1.27 25.77
C PRO A 203 7.89 -1.95 27.07
N MET A 204 7.00 -1.31 27.81
CA MET A 204 6.32 -1.96 28.91
C MET A 204 5.56 -3.17 28.34
N ASP A 205 5.98 -4.36 28.68
CA ASP A 205 5.14 -5.55 28.66
C ASP A 205 3.96 -5.28 29.60
N ILE A 206 2.85 -4.90 28.98
CA ILE A 206 1.57 -4.88 29.69
C ILE A 206 1.21 -6.34 29.84
N ALA A 207 1.38 -6.84 31.05
CA ALA A 207 0.80 -8.11 31.50
C ALA A 207 -0.66 -8.17 31.04
N PRO A 208 -1.20 -9.36 30.69
CA PRO A 208 -2.57 -9.51 30.25
C PRO A 208 -3.48 -9.01 31.37
N SER A 209 -3.98 -7.79 31.20
CA SER A 209 -5.06 -7.27 32.03
C SER A 209 -6.24 -8.21 31.88
N SER A 210 -6.86 -8.54 33.00
CA SER A 210 -8.09 -9.31 33.18
C SER A 210 -9.01 -9.25 31.95
N PRO A 211 -9.72 -10.35 31.61
CA PRO A 211 -10.59 -10.40 30.45
C PRO A 211 -11.59 -9.24 30.54
N THR A 212 -11.38 -8.21 29.74
CA THR A 212 -12.41 -7.21 29.48
C THR A 212 -13.58 -7.98 28.91
N VAL A 213 -14.70 -7.96 29.61
CA VAL A 213 -15.97 -8.53 29.15
C VAL A 213 -16.31 -7.81 27.85
N THR A 214 -15.88 -8.37 26.73
CA THR A 214 -16.35 -7.92 25.42
C THR A 214 -17.83 -8.25 25.40
N CYS A 215 -18.68 -7.23 25.35
CA CYS A 215 -20.10 -7.44 25.30
C CYS A 215 -20.41 -8.06 23.93
N GLU A 216 -20.69 -9.36 23.92
CA GLU A 216 -21.15 -10.03 22.70
C GLU A 216 -22.51 -9.47 22.32
N ILE A 217 -22.71 -9.23 21.03
CA ILE A 217 -24.02 -8.86 20.50
C ILE A 217 -24.92 -10.11 20.64
N PRO A 218 -26.00 -10.04 21.42
CA PRO A 218 -26.87 -11.18 21.62
C PRO A 218 -27.56 -11.57 20.29
N SER A 219 -27.82 -12.85 20.09
CA SER A 219 -28.47 -13.37 18.88
C SER A 219 -29.87 -12.76 18.64
N SER A 220 -30.53 -12.27 19.70
CA SER A 220 -31.80 -11.52 19.60
C SER A 220 -31.65 -10.20 18.82
N ASP A 221 -30.50 -9.60 18.84
CA ASP A 221 -30.19 -8.30 18.20
C ASP A 221 -29.57 -8.48 16.81
N VAL A 222 -29.57 -9.73 16.29
CA VAL A 222 -29.01 -10.08 15.00
C VAL A 222 -30.07 -10.73 14.13
N LYS A 223 -30.25 -10.19 12.93
CA LYS A 223 -31.09 -10.77 11.88
C LYS A 223 -30.19 -11.40 10.83
N VAL A 224 -30.27 -12.73 10.70
CA VAL A 224 -29.60 -13.48 9.64
C VAL A 224 -30.50 -13.47 8.40
N LEU A 225 -29.93 -13.06 7.25
CA LEU A 225 -30.57 -13.04 5.95
C LEU A 225 -30.03 -14.22 5.14
N GLU A 226 -30.83 -15.26 5.02
CA GLU A 226 -30.51 -16.46 4.29
C GLU A 226 -31.10 -16.44 2.87
N GLY A 227 -30.39 -17.08 1.93
CA GLY A 227 -30.91 -17.25 0.58
C GLY A 227 -29.85 -17.22 -0.52
N HIS A 228 -28.69 -16.55 -0.33
CA HIS A 228 -27.57 -16.73 -1.24
C HIS A 228 -27.08 -18.19 -1.16
N ALA A 229 -26.57 -18.70 -2.29
CA ALA A 229 -26.11 -20.09 -2.38
C ALA A 229 -24.58 -20.21 -2.27
N LEU A 230 -23.85 -19.10 -2.41
CA LEU A 230 -22.40 -19.00 -2.32
C LEU A 230 -22.01 -17.76 -1.53
N GLU A 231 -20.72 -17.56 -1.34
CA GLU A 231 -20.12 -16.45 -0.59
C GLU A 231 -20.72 -15.10 -1.00
N VAL A 232 -20.88 -14.21 -0.03
CA VAL A 232 -21.37 -12.85 -0.23
C VAL A 232 -20.20 -11.88 -0.14
N PHE A 233 -19.84 -11.23 -1.25
CA PHE A 233 -18.64 -10.41 -1.35
C PHE A 233 -18.87 -8.94 -1.01
N ALA A 234 -20.07 -8.42 -1.24
CA ALA A 234 -20.35 -7.01 -1.09
C ALA A 234 -21.73 -6.76 -0.50
N CYS A 235 -21.83 -5.71 0.31
CA CYS A 235 -23.10 -5.17 0.77
C CYS A 235 -23.11 -3.64 0.79
N SER A 236 -24.28 -3.06 0.63
CA SER A 236 -24.45 -1.60 0.68
C SER A 236 -25.88 -1.24 1.10
N TRP A 237 -25.98 -0.36 2.09
CA TRP A 237 -27.27 0.25 2.46
C TRP A 237 -27.70 1.31 1.46
N SER A 238 -28.97 1.32 1.13
CA SER A 238 -29.55 2.42 0.37
C SER A 238 -29.51 3.73 1.19
N PRO A 239 -29.08 4.85 0.59
CA PRO A 239 -29.15 6.16 1.26
C PRO A 239 -30.54 6.59 1.68
N ALA A 240 -31.59 5.97 1.07
CA ALA A 240 -33.00 6.20 1.42
C ALA A 240 -33.45 5.43 2.68
N GLY A 241 -32.59 4.57 3.28
CA GLY A 241 -32.79 3.96 4.60
C GLY A 241 -33.01 2.45 4.56
N SER A 242 -34.21 1.95 4.38
CA SER A 242 -34.63 0.58 4.73
C SER A 242 -34.19 -0.55 3.79
N LEU A 243 -33.41 -0.29 2.74
CA LEU A 243 -32.98 -1.31 1.78
C LEU A 243 -31.49 -1.64 1.95
N LEU A 244 -31.19 -2.93 2.01
CA LEU A 244 -29.81 -3.45 1.94
C LEU A 244 -29.63 -4.21 0.63
N ALA A 245 -28.60 -3.90 -0.14
CA ALA A 245 -28.22 -4.67 -1.31
C ALA A 245 -27.03 -5.57 -0.98
N THR A 246 -27.01 -6.79 -1.52
CA THR A 246 -25.91 -7.77 -1.37
C THR A 246 -25.54 -8.40 -2.69
N GLY A 247 -24.27 -8.71 -2.91
CA GLY A 247 -23.72 -9.34 -4.11
C GLY A 247 -22.97 -10.61 -3.78
N SER A 248 -23.20 -11.69 -4.54
CA SER A 248 -22.69 -13.02 -4.23
C SER A 248 -22.09 -13.73 -5.45
N GLY A 249 -21.22 -14.72 -5.15
CA GLY A 249 -20.70 -15.70 -6.08
C GLY A 249 -21.78 -16.58 -6.74
N ASP A 250 -23.01 -16.59 -6.21
CA ASP A 250 -24.15 -17.30 -6.80
C ASP A 250 -24.71 -16.63 -8.05
N SER A 251 -24.00 -15.64 -8.60
CA SER A 251 -24.40 -14.84 -9.77
C SER A 251 -25.69 -14.03 -9.56
N THR A 252 -26.02 -13.74 -8.31
CA THR A 252 -27.15 -12.88 -7.96
C THR A 252 -26.73 -11.70 -7.08
N ALA A 253 -27.39 -10.57 -7.28
CA ALA A 253 -27.52 -9.57 -6.25
C ALA A 253 -28.91 -9.69 -5.62
N ARG A 254 -29.06 -9.25 -4.38
CA ARG A 254 -30.32 -9.24 -3.67
C ARG A 254 -30.58 -7.90 -3.03
N ILE A 255 -31.86 -7.47 -3.05
CA ILE A 255 -32.30 -6.29 -2.30
C ILE A 255 -33.23 -6.78 -1.19
N TRP A 256 -32.82 -6.52 0.03
CA TRP A 256 -33.53 -6.90 1.25
C TRP A 256 -34.24 -5.70 1.83
N THR A 257 -35.49 -5.85 2.22
CA THR A 257 -36.19 -4.84 3.00
C THR A 257 -35.96 -5.11 4.47
N ILE A 258 -35.25 -4.18 5.14
CA ILE A 258 -34.99 -4.24 6.58
C ILE A 258 -35.98 -3.31 7.27
N ALA A 259 -36.75 -3.84 8.19
CA ALA A 259 -37.72 -3.06 8.92
C ALA A 259 -37.03 -2.08 9.89
N ASP A 260 -37.67 -0.94 10.12
CA ASP A 260 -37.25 0.00 11.15
C ASP A 260 -37.50 -0.61 12.54
N GLY A 261 -36.66 -0.20 13.50
CA GLY A 261 -36.75 -0.71 14.88
C GLY A 261 -35.83 -1.89 15.17
N PRO A 262 -35.92 -2.45 16.40
CA PRO A 262 -35.02 -3.54 16.84
C PRO A 262 -35.24 -4.83 16.04
N CYS A 263 -34.12 -5.56 15.78
CA CYS A 263 -34.17 -6.89 15.17
C CYS A 263 -34.96 -7.89 16.03
N SER A 264 -35.02 -7.68 17.36
CA SER A 264 -35.73 -8.49 18.35
C SER A 264 -37.25 -8.28 18.39
N SER A 265 -37.80 -7.34 17.63
CA SER A 265 -39.24 -7.05 17.69
C SER A 265 -40.06 -8.18 17.06
N SER A 266 -41.08 -8.70 17.81
CA SER A 266 -41.97 -9.79 17.39
C SER A 266 -42.78 -9.50 16.14
N VAL A 267 -42.85 -8.24 15.70
CA VAL A 267 -43.50 -7.80 14.47
C VAL A 267 -42.74 -8.23 13.21
N GLN A 268 -41.47 -8.66 13.36
CA GLN A 268 -40.60 -9.06 12.24
C GLN A 268 -40.58 -10.58 11.94
N SER A 269 -41.52 -11.37 12.49
CA SER A 269 -41.56 -12.84 12.34
C SER A 269 -41.98 -13.32 10.91
N GLY A 270 -42.23 -12.41 9.97
CA GLY A 270 -42.48 -12.74 8.57
C GLY A 270 -41.19 -12.88 7.74
N PRO A 271 -41.21 -13.63 6.63
CA PRO A 271 -40.10 -13.71 5.71
C PRO A 271 -39.73 -12.30 5.21
N SER A 272 -38.43 -11.93 5.32
CA SER A 272 -37.96 -10.66 4.77
C SER A 272 -38.28 -10.57 3.30
N LYS A 273 -38.93 -9.46 2.87
CA LYS A 273 -39.16 -9.22 1.45
C LYS A 273 -37.80 -9.09 0.76
N VAL A 274 -37.52 -10.02 -0.15
CA VAL A 274 -36.26 -10.05 -0.92
C VAL A 274 -36.54 -9.98 -2.40
N LEU A 275 -35.81 -9.15 -3.12
CA LEU A 275 -35.79 -9.10 -4.58
C LEU A 275 -34.50 -9.73 -5.06
N VAL A 276 -34.58 -10.71 -5.97
CA VAL A 276 -33.41 -11.41 -6.52
C VAL A 276 -33.12 -10.89 -7.91
N LEU A 277 -31.92 -10.29 -8.05
CA LEU A 277 -31.43 -9.69 -9.28
C LEU A 277 -30.47 -10.68 -9.95
N ARG A 278 -30.94 -11.36 -11.01
CA ARG A 278 -30.16 -12.42 -11.66
C ARG A 278 -29.26 -11.87 -12.76
N HIS A 279 -27.97 -12.16 -12.69
CA HIS A 279 -26.98 -11.83 -13.72
C HIS A 279 -26.96 -12.87 -14.86
N SER A 280 -27.54 -14.05 -14.68
CA SER A 280 -27.70 -15.07 -15.71
C SER A 280 -29.06 -14.97 -16.40
N LYS A 281 -29.08 -14.95 -17.73
CA LYS A 281 -30.26 -15.34 -18.48
C LYS A 281 -30.20 -16.86 -18.64
N SER A 282 -31.08 -17.58 -17.97
CA SER A 282 -31.22 -19.02 -18.17
C SER A 282 -31.65 -19.29 -19.63
N LYS A 283 -30.74 -19.80 -20.45
CA LYS A 283 -30.88 -20.68 -21.63
C LYS A 283 -29.68 -20.50 -22.57
N GLY A 284 -28.74 -21.43 -22.52
CA GLY A 284 -27.64 -21.55 -23.48
C GLY A 284 -26.73 -22.71 -23.10
N THR A 285 -26.58 -23.67 -23.99
CA THR A 285 -25.67 -24.83 -23.91
C THR A 285 -24.23 -24.39 -24.23
N GLY A 286 -23.66 -23.55 -23.43
CA GLY A 286 -22.26 -23.12 -23.55
C GLY A 286 -21.58 -23.14 -22.19
N ILE A 287 -20.26 -23.22 -22.14
CA ILE A 287 -19.45 -23.05 -20.91
C ILE A 287 -19.78 -21.66 -20.36
N GLU A 288 -20.63 -21.60 -19.33
CA GLU A 288 -20.98 -20.33 -18.70
C GLU A 288 -19.76 -19.79 -17.95
N LYS A 289 -19.32 -18.57 -18.33
CA LYS A 289 -18.37 -17.82 -17.52
C LYS A 289 -19.00 -17.53 -16.16
N SER A 290 -18.22 -17.59 -15.09
CA SER A 290 -18.66 -17.13 -13.77
C SER A 290 -19.26 -15.73 -13.89
N LYS A 291 -20.37 -15.48 -13.21
CA LYS A 291 -21.11 -14.21 -13.21
C LYS A 291 -21.23 -13.65 -11.80
N ASP A 292 -20.28 -14.00 -10.95
CA ASP A 292 -20.22 -13.56 -9.57
C ASP A 292 -20.37 -12.05 -9.48
N VAL A 293 -21.18 -11.59 -8.55
CA VAL A 293 -21.37 -10.16 -8.29
C VAL A 293 -20.30 -9.70 -7.31
N THR A 294 -19.27 -9.06 -7.86
CA THR A 294 -18.05 -8.68 -7.13
C THR A 294 -18.17 -7.35 -6.40
N THR A 295 -19.01 -6.44 -6.91
CA THR A 295 -19.16 -5.09 -6.36
C THR A 295 -20.56 -4.55 -6.64
N LEU A 296 -21.03 -3.67 -5.77
CA LEU A 296 -22.30 -2.98 -5.94
C LEU A 296 -22.33 -1.64 -5.21
N GLU A 297 -23.13 -0.71 -5.71
CA GLU A 297 -23.31 0.59 -5.08
C GLU A 297 -24.67 1.19 -5.46
N TRP A 298 -25.34 1.81 -4.49
CA TRP A 298 -26.53 2.64 -4.71
C TRP A 298 -26.13 4.03 -5.23
N ASN A 299 -26.97 4.62 -6.08
CA ASN A 299 -26.83 6.05 -6.39
C ASN A 299 -27.18 6.89 -5.15
N GLY A 300 -26.78 8.17 -5.13
CA GLY A 300 -26.97 9.05 -3.99
C GLY A 300 -28.43 9.27 -3.55
N GLU A 301 -29.40 8.99 -4.42
CA GLU A 301 -30.84 9.06 -4.12
C GLU A 301 -31.42 7.73 -3.58
N GLY A 302 -30.68 6.62 -3.67
CA GLY A 302 -31.18 5.28 -3.33
C GLY A 302 -32.25 4.75 -4.26
N THR A 303 -32.37 5.30 -5.47
CA THR A 303 -33.38 4.90 -6.49
C THR A 303 -32.84 3.86 -7.46
N LEU A 304 -31.54 3.83 -7.70
CA LEU A 304 -30.85 2.92 -8.60
C LEU A 304 -29.70 2.20 -7.89
N LEU A 305 -29.58 0.91 -8.18
CA LEU A 305 -28.47 0.07 -7.77
C LEU A 305 -27.62 -0.27 -8.99
N ALA A 306 -26.31 -0.09 -8.93
CA ALA A 306 -25.39 -0.61 -9.91
C ALA A 306 -24.66 -1.84 -9.34
N THR A 307 -24.47 -2.87 -10.15
CA THR A 307 -23.75 -4.09 -9.81
C THR A 307 -22.69 -4.38 -10.86
N GLY A 308 -21.47 -4.74 -10.41
CA GLY A 308 -20.38 -5.20 -11.27
C GLY A 308 -20.16 -6.70 -11.10
N SER A 309 -19.77 -7.37 -12.19
CA SER A 309 -19.69 -8.82 -12.21
C SER A 309 -18.40 -9.34 -12.83
N TYR A 310 -18.08 -10.57 -12.47
CA TYR A 310 -16.95 -11.33 -13.00
C TYR A 310 -17.07 -11.60 -14.52
N ASP A 311 -18.30 -11.53 -15.07
CA ASP A 311 -18.55 -11.65 -16.52
C ASP A 311 -18.12 -10.42 -17.34
N GLY A 312 -17.60 -9.37 -16.68
CA GLY A 312 -17.18 -8.11 -17.30
C GLY A 312 -18.35 -7.16 -17.61
N GLN A 313 -19.53 -7.45 -17.11
CA GLN A 313 -20.71 -6.59 -17.30
C GLN A 313 -21.09 -5.90 -15.99
N ALA A 314 -21.40 -4.64 -16.07
CA ALA A 314 -22.13 -3.95 -15.01
C ALA A 314 -23.61 -3.84 -15.39
N ARG A 315 -24.48 -3.78 -14.39
CA ARG A 315 -25.93 -3.69 -14.59
C ARG A 315 -26.50 -2.61 -13.67
N ILE A 316 -27.50 -1.90 -14.19
CA ILE A 316 -28.23 -0.88 -13.43
C ILE A 316 -29.64 -1.41 -13.20
N TRP A 317 -30.04 -1.42 -11.94
CA TRP A 317 -31.35 -1.92 -11.47
C TRP A 317 -32.11 -0.79 -10.78
N THR A 318 -33.42 -0.84 -10.87
CA THR A 318 -34.27 0.00 -10.02
C THR A 318 -34.32 -0.59 -8.60
N LYS A 319 -34.68 0.23 -7.61
CA LYS A 319 -34.92 -0.24 -6.23
C LYS A 319 -35.99 -1.34 -6.13
N ASP A 320 -36.83 -1.46 -7.13
CA ASP A 320 -37.90 -2.44 -7.21
C ASP A 320 -37.50 -3.73 -7.95
N GLY A 321 -36.19 -3.83 -8.32
CA GLY A 321 -35.59 -5.03 -8.91
C GLY A 321 -35.67 -5.13 -10.44
N GLU A 322 -36.11 -4.08 -11.14
CA GLU A 322 -36.15 -4.07 -12.60
C GLU A 322 -34.79 -3.75 -13.21
N LEU A 323 -34.34 -4.52 -14.20
CA LEU A 323 -33.13 -4.25 -14.96
C LEU A 323 -33.37 -3.07 -15.92
N LYS A 324 -32.69 -1.98 -15.67
CA LYS A 324 -32.75 -0.76 -16.47
C LYS A 324 -31.77 -0.78 -17.64
N SER A 325 -30.50 -1.15 -17.38
CA SER A 325 -29.43 -1.17 -18.39
C SER A 325 -28.38 -2.23 -18.10
N THR A 326 -27.76 -2.75 -19.16
CA THR A 326 -26.57 -3.61 -19.08
C THR A 326 -25.41 -2.90 -19.77
N LEU A 327 -24.36 -2.66 -19.02
CA LEU A 327 -23.14 -1.97 -19.44
C LEU A 327 -22.11 -3.02 -19.86
N ASN A 328 -21.95 -3.21 -21.17
CA ASN A 328 -21.17 -4.30 -21.74
C ASN A 328 -20.07 -3.77 -22.68
N LYS A 329 -18.88 -3.58 -22.14
CA LYS A 329 -17.69 -3.18 -22.91
C LYS A 329 -16.40 -3.75 -22.34
N HIS A 330 -16.32 -3.97 -21.02
CA HIS A 330 -15.15 -4.61 -20.43
C HIS A 330 -14.94 -6.03 -20.96
N LYS A 331 -13.67 -6.41 -21.09
CA LYS A 331 -13.22 -7.73 -21.57
C LYS A 331 -12.85 -8.68 -20.43
N GLY A 332 -12.82 -8.20 -19.20
CA GLY A 332 -12.47 -8.93 -18.00
C GLY A 332 -13.37 -8.56 -16.81
N PRO A 333 -13.25 -9.28 -15.69
CA PRO A 333 -13.97 -9.03 -14.44
C PRO A 333 -13.95 -7.57 -14.00
N ILE A 334 -15.07 -7.08 -13.48
CA ILE A 334 -15.17 -5.76 -12.86
C ILE A 334 -14.98 -5.93 -11.37
N PHE A 335 -13.98 -5.27 -10.77
CA PHE A 335 -13.70 -5.35 -9.34
C PHE A 335 -14.16 -4.13 -8.55
N SER A 336 -14.24 -2.98 -9.18
CA SER A 336 -14.74 -1.77 -8.52
C SER A 336 -15.72 -1.01 -9.40
N LEU A 337 -16.74 -0.45 -8.77
CA LEU A 337 -17.79 0.33 -9.41
C LEU A 337 -18.19 1.47 -8.48
N LYS A 338 -18.29 2.69 -9.00
CA LYS A 338 -18.66 3.88 -8.23
C LYS A 338 -19.57 4.83 -9.00
N TRP A 339 -20.63 5.29 -8.34
CA TRP A 339 -21.46 6.39 -8.81
C TRP A 339 -20.77 7.72 -8.53
N ASN A 340 -20.88 8.68 -9.46
CA ASN A 340 -20.54 10.06 -9.12
C ASN A 340 -21.62 10.69 -8.22
N LYS A 341 -21.28 11.77 -7.51
CA LYS A 341 -22.20 12.45 -6.55
C LYS A 341 -23.54 12.88 -7.18
N LYS A 342 -23.51 13.21 -8.47
CA LYS A 342 -24.72 13.63 -9.22
C LYS A 342 -25.62 12.45 -9.60
N GLY A 343 -25.10 11.22 -9.61
CA GLY A 343 -25.85 10.03 -10.03
C GLY A 343 -26.10 9.94 -11.54
N ASP A 344 -25.38 10.69 -12.36
CA ASP A 344 -25.50 10.68 -13.82
C ASP A 344 -24.39 9.86 -14.51
N CYS A 345 -23.34 9.50 -13.81
CA CYS A 345 -22.25 8.68 -14.31
C CYS A 345 -21.89 7.55 -13.36
N ILE A 346 -21.49 6.42 -13.96
CA ILE A 346 -20.88 5.28 -13.28
C ILE A 346 -19.45 5.16 -13.77
N LEU A 347 -18.52 4.85 -12.87
CA LEU A 347 -17.16 4.51 -13.15
C LEU A 347 -16.91 3.05 -12.80
N THR A 348 -16.28 2.29 -13.68
CA THR A 348 -15.92 0.89 -13.45
C THR A 348 -14.45 0.65 -13.66
N GLY A 349 -13.82 -0.18 -12.82
CA GLY A 349 -12.45 -0.68 -12.95
C GLY A 349 -12.44 -2.18 -13.16
N SER A 350 -11.57 -2.66 -14.07
CA SER A 350 -11.59 -4.06 -14.51
C SER A 350 -10.20 -4.67 -14.63
N VAL A 351 -10.17 -6.01 -14.54
CA VAL A 351 -9.01 -6.84 -14.83
C VAL A 351 -8.50 -6.65 -16.26
N ASP A 352 -9.32 -6.14 -17.17
CA ASP A 352 -8.90 -5.79 -18.54
C ASP A 352 -7.97 -4.57 -18.61
N LYS A 353 -7.49 -4.08 -17.44
CA LYS A 353 -6.53 -2.97 -17.26
C LYS A 353 -7.12 -1.59 -17.54
N THR A 354 -8.42 -1.50 -17.70
CA THR A 354 -9.08 -0.26 -18.09
C THR A 354 -10.06 0.22 -17.02
N ALA A 355 -10.32 1.53 -17.04
CA ALA A 355 -11.46 2.12 -16.37
C ALA A 355 -12.41 2.72 -17.41
N ILE A 356 -13.72 2.59 -17.20
CA ILE A 356 -14.73 3.11 -18.13
C ILE A 356 -15.73 3.99 -17.38
N VAL A 357 -16.01 5.16 -17.96
CA VAL A 357 -17.09 6.05 -17.50
C VAL A 357 -18.31 5.82 -18.37
N TRP A 358 -19.46 5.59 -17.72
CA TRP A 358 -20.74 5.29 -18.35
C TRP A 358 -21.76 6.40 -18.08
N ASP A 359 -22.64 6.65 -19.04
CA ASP A 359 -23.83 7.45 -18.83
C ASP A 359 -24.91 6.59 -18.19
N ALA A 360 -25.32 6.92 -16.96
CA ALA A 360 -26.29 6.11 -16.22
C ALA A 360 -27.71 6.18 -16.79
N LYS A 361 -28.02 7.20 -17.59
CA LYS A 361 -29.35 7.38 -18.22
C LYS A 361 -29.47 6.54 -19.48
N THR A 362 -28.46 6.59 -20.36
CA THR A 362 -28.48 5.88 -21.64
C THR A 362 -27.95 4.45 -21.54
N GLY A 363 -27.07 4.17 -20.55
CA GLY A 363 -26.34 2.92 -20.43
C GLY A 363 -25.16 2.81 -21.40
N GLU A 364 -24.82 3.89 -22.11
CA GLU A 364 -23.71 3.92 -23.04
C GLU A 364 -22.40 4.35 -22.36
N TRP A 365 -21.27 3.83 -22.86
CA TRP A 365 -19.97 4.29 -22.38
C TRP A 365 -19.65 5.70 -22.92
N LYS A 366 -19.14 6.58 -22.07
CA LYS A 366 -18.69 7.93 -22.43
C LYS A 366 -17.22 7.94 -22.83
N GLN A 367 -16.38 7.29 -22.02
CA GLN A 367 -14.93 7.28 -22.23
C GLN A 367 -14.29 6.07 -21.56
N GLN A 368 -13.31 5.48 -22.22
CA GLN A 368 -12.47 4.41 -21.71
C GLN A 368 -11.05 4.94 -21.49
N PHE A 369 -10.45 4.56 -20.37
CA PHE A 369 -9.12 4.98 -19.93
C PHE A 369 -8.21 3.75 -19.88
N GLU A 370 -7.14 3.75 -20.69
CA GLU A 370 -6.23 2.63 -20.90
C GLU A 370 -4.80 3.03 -20.51
N PHE A 371 -4.60 3.45 -19.25
CA PHE A 371 -3.29 3.91 -18.78
C PHE A 371 -2.54 2.86 -17.98
N HIS A 372 -3.24 1.90 -17.38
CA HIS A 372 -2.66 0.83 -16.60
C HIS A 372 -2.07 -0.28 -17.48
N SER A 373 -0.94 -0.84 -17.04
CA SER A 373 -0.30 -1.99 -17.69
C SER A 373 -0.77 -3.33 -17.11
N ALA A 374 -1.51 -3.30 -15.99
CA ALA A 374 -2.00 -4.46 -15.26
C ALA A 374 -3.45 -4.21 -14.76
N PRO A 375 -4.15 -5.19 -14.14
CA PRO A 375 -5.53 -5.08 -13.67
C PRO A 375 -5.80 -3.82 -12.84
N THR A 376 -6.91 -3.13 -13.12
CA THR A 376 -7.42 -2.03 -12.30
C THR A 376 -8.24 -2.59 -11.16
N LEU A 377 -7.79 -2.39 -9.92
CA LEU A 377 -8.39 -2.98 -8.72
C LEU A 377 -9.46 -2.09 -8.09
N ASP A 378 -9.19 -0.79 -7.96
CA ASP A 378 -10.15 0.14 -7.35
C ASP A 378 -10.25 1.45 -8.11
N VAL A 379 -11.41 2.09 -8.01
CA VAL A 379 -11.71 3.39 -8.61
C VAL A 379 -12.50 4.24 -7.63
N ASP A 380 -12.26 5.55 -7.63
CA ASP A 380 -13.00 6.46 -6.76
C ASP A 380 -13.16 7.85 -7.37
N TRP A 381 -14.36 8.44 -7.25
CA TRP A 381 -14.65 9.76 -7.74
C TRP A 381 -14.14 10.85 -6.79
N ARG A 382 -13.33 11.75 -7.31
CA ARG A 382 -12.97 12.99 -6.62
C ARG A 382 -14.14 13.99 -6.58
N ASN A 383 -14.81 14.12 -7.71
CA ASN A 383 -15.99 14.97 -7.92
C ASN A 383 -16.79 14.43 -9.11
N ASN A 384 -17.76 15.19 -9.65
CA ASN A 384 -18.61 14.69 -10.74
C ASN A 384 -17.91 14.46 -12.09
N VAL A 385 -16.65 14.93 -12.25
CA VAL A 385 -15.94 14.88 -13.55
C VAL A 385 -14.51 14.34 -13.45
N SER A 386 -13.93 14.26 -12.27
CA SER A 386 -12.57 13.71 -12.07
C SER A 386 -12.58 12.58 -11.04
N PHE A 387 -11.70 11.61 -11.23
CA PHE A 387 -11.62 10.38 -10.45
C PHE A 387 -10.19 9.85 -10.40
N ALA A 388 -9.95 8.90 -9.55
CA ALA A 388 -8.70 8.15 -9.49
C ALA A 388 -8.91 6.67 -9.81
N THR A 389 -7.86 6.02 -10.29
CA THR A 389 -7.78 4.57 -10.53
C THR A 389 -6.47 4.02 -9.98
N CYS A 390 -6.49 2.81 -9.45
CA CYS A 390 -5.29 2.11 -9.02
C CYS A 390 -5.21 0.69 -9.57
N SER A 391 -4.02 0.10 -9.55
CA SER A 391 -3.76 -1.13 -10.25
C SER A 391 -2.65 -1.96 -9.59
N THR A 392 -2.60 -3.23 -9.99
CA THR A 392 -1.49 -4.13 -9.68
C THR A 392 -0.16 -3.71 -10.34
N ASP A 393 -0.17 -2.69 -11.23
CA ASP A 393 1.05 -2.07 -11.77
C ASP A 393 1.72 -1.05 -10.84
N SER A 394 1.29 -0.98 -9.58
CA SER A 394 1.78 -0.06 -8.54
C SER A 394 1.52 1.42 -8.82
N MET A 395 0.77 1.75 -9.88
CA MET A 395 0.47 3.11 -10.29
C MET A 395 -0.93 3.55 -9.88
N ILE A 396 -1.05 4.86 -9.68
CA ILE A 396 -2.33 5.52 -9.45
C ILE A 396 -2.45 6.65 -10.47
N TYR A 397 -3.54 6.67 -11.23
CA TYR A 397 -3.83 7.75 -12.16
C TYR A 397 -5.04 8.57 -11.70
N VAL A 398 -4.91 9.90 -11.76
CA VAL A 398 -6.05 10.81 -11.60
C VAL A 398 -6.45 11.31 -12.98
N CYS A 399 -7.69 11.04 -13.34
CA CYS A 399 -8.23 11.28 -14.66
C CYS A 399 -9.42 12.27 -14.60
N LYS A 400 -9.76 12.84 -15.74
CA LYS A 400 -10.91 13.71 -15.89
C LYS A 400 -11.67 13.33 -17.16
N VAL A 401 -12.98 13.26 -17.06
CA VAL A 401 -13.86 12.98 -18.19
C VAL A 401 -13.69 14.05 -19.26
N GLY A 402 -13.50 13.65 -20.51
CA GLY A 402 -13.23 14.51 -21.65
C GLY A 402 -11.74 14.77 -21.90
N GLU A 403 -10.84 14.34 -21.03
CA GLU A 403 -9.39 14.45 -21.20
C GLU A 403 -8.79 13.11 -21.62
N ASN A 404 -7.88 13.11 -22.59
CA ASN A 404 -7.21 11.89 -23.10
C ASN A 404 -5.89 11.57 -22.39
N ARG A 405 -5.53 12.34 -21.37
CA ARG A 405 -4.33 12.13 -20.55
C ARG A 405 -4.70 12.24 -19.08
N PRO A 406 -4.02 11.52 -18.19
CA PRO A 406 -4.25 11.69 -16.76
C PRO A 406 -3.84 13.10 -16.33
N ILE A 407 -4.61 13.69 -15.43
CA ILE A 407 -4.28 14.97 -14.79
C ILE A 407 -3.01 14.81 -13.95
N LYS A 408 -2.89 13.64 -13.30
CA LYS A 408 -1.79 13.29 -12.42
C LYS A 408 -1.53 11.79 -12.47
N ALA A 409 -0.27 11.41 -12.37
CA ALA A 409 0.17 10.05 -12.12
C ALA A 409 0.96 10.04 -10.82
N PHE A 410 0.62 9.17 -9.90
CA PHE A 410 1.37 8.95 -8.67
C PHE A 410 2.10 7.61 -8.78
N SER A 411 3.42 7.68 -8.63
CA SER A 411 4.33 6.55 -8.52
C SER A 411 5.01 6.59 -7.16
N GLY A 412 5.15 5.46 -6.50
CA GLY A 412 5.81 5.42 -5.19
C GLY A 412 5.46 4.21 -4.35
N HIS A 413 4.38 3.50 -4.67
CA HIS A 413 4.17 2.15 -4.17
C HIS A 413 5.12 1.16 -4.86
N GLN A 414 5.55 0.14 -4.13
CA GLN A 414 6.48 -0.90 -4.58
C GLN A 414 5.76 -2.24 -4.86
N GLY A 415 4.46 -2.31 -4.56
CA GLY A 415 3.59 -3.46 -4.74
C GLY A 415 2.25 -3.05 -5.34
N GLU A 416 1.35 -4.02 -5.51
CA GLU A 416 -0.02 -3.80 -6.00
C GLU A 416 -0.76 -2.78 -5.15
N VAL A 417 -1.50 -1.86 -5.77
CA VAL A 417 -2.32 -0.88 -5.06
C VAL A 417 -3.74 -1.41 -4.95
N ASN A 418 -4.12 -1.87 -3.76
CA ASN A 418 -5.37 -2.59 -3.52
C ASN A 418 -6.60 -1.67 -3.45
N ALA A 419 -6.48 -0.51 -2.84
CA ALA A 419 -7.59 0.43 -2.72
C ALA A 419 -7.11 1.89 -2.73
N ILE A 420 -8.00 2.75 -3.22
CA ILE A 420 -7.85 4.21 -3.21
C ILE A 420 -9.14 4.87 -2.76
N LYS A 421 -9.04 5.93 -1.97
CA LYS A 421 -10.21 6.70 -1.53
C LYS A 421 -9.87 8.19 -1.47
N TRP A 422 -10.72 9.02 -2.06
CA TRP A 422 -10.68 10.45 -1.86
C TRP A 422 -11.25 10.83 -0.50
N ASP A 423 -10.63 11.81 0.16
CA ASP A 423 -11.20 12.43 1.35
C ASP A 423 -12.56 13.10 1.02
N PRO A 424 -13.41 13.38 2.01
CA PRO A 424 -14.73 13.98 1.77
C PRO A 424 -14.71 15.29 0.96
N THR A 425 -13.60 16.04 1.00
CA THR A 425 -13.42 17.30 0.25
C THR A 425 -12.90 17.10 -1.16
N GLY A 426 -12.33 15.94 -1.48
CA GLY A 426 -11.61 15.67 -2.73
C GLY A 426 -10.26 16.38 -2.84
N SER A 427 -9.66 16.75 -1.72
CA SER A 427 -8.35 17.43 -1.66
C SER A 427 -7.19 16.46 -1.53
N LEU A 428 -7.40 15.37 -0.82
CA LEU A 428 -6.43 14.32 -0.54
C LEU A 428 -6.91 12.98 -1.09
N LEU A 429 -5.98 12.19 -1.57
CA LEU A 429 -6.21 10.80 -1.96
C LEU A 429 -5.42 9.90 -1.02
N ALA A 430 -6.05 8.88 -0.47
CA ALA A 430 -5.34 7.81 0.23
C ALA A 430 -5.24 6.58 -0.67
N SER A 431 -4.17 5.82 -0.54
CA SER A 431 -3.95 4.53 -1.19
C SER A 431 -3.35 3.52 -0.22
N CYS A 432 -3.60 2.24 -0.45
CA CYS A 432 -2.95 1.16 0.28
C CYS A 432 -2.47 0.06 -0.67
N SER A 433 -1.44 -0.69 -0.23
CA SER A 433 -0.71 -1.57 -1.13
C SER A 433 -0.19 -2.83 -0.43
N ASP A 434 0.18 -3.81 -1.26
CA ASP A 434 0.92 -5.01 -0.87
C ASP A 434 2.35 -4.69 -0.40
N ASP A 435 2.85 -3.47 -0.67
CA ASP A 435 4.13 -2.99 -0.13
C ASP A 435 4.08 -2.66 1.38
N VAL A 436 3.04 -3.11 2.07
CA VAL A 436 2.74 -2.93 3.50
C VAL A 436 2.57 -1.47 3.94
N THR A 437 2.43 -0.54 3.00
CA THR A 437 2.27 0.89 3.27
C THR A 437 0.92 1.44 2.85
N ALA A 438 0.44 2.44 3.56
CA ALA A 438 -0.59 3.35 3.06
C ALA A 438 0.04 4.72 2.78
N LYS A 439 -0.44 5.40 1.75
CA LYS A 439 0.11 6.70 1.35
C LYS A 439 -1.00 7.74 1.19
N ILE A 440 -0.69 8.98 1.55
CA ILE A 440 -1.56 10.12 1.34
C ILE A 440 -0.96 11.03 0.28
N TRP A 441 -1.75 11.37 -0.73
CA TRP A 441 -1.34 12.13 -1.91
C TRP A 441 -2.12 13.43 -2.04
N SER A 442 -1.49 14.42 -2.66
CA SER A 442 -2.12 15.67 -3.06
C SER A 442 -1.78 15.99 -4.52
N LEU A 443 -2.75 16.55 -5.26
CA LEU A 443 -2.50 17.01 -6.64
C LEU A 443 -1.48 18.14 -6.75
N LYS A 444 -1.15 18.78 -5.63
CA LYS A 444 -0.23 19.92 -5.58
C LYS A 444 1.25 19.51 -5.69
N GLN A 445 1.57 18.23 -5.48
CA GLN A 445 2.94 17.74 -5.50
C GLN A 445 3.03 16.33 -6.11
N ASP A 446 4.25 15.90 -6.49
CA ASP A 446 4.47 14.60 -7.15
C ASP A 446 4.69 13.47 -6.14
N LYS A 447 5.31 13.78 -5.01
CA LYS A 447 5.55 12.82 -3.93
C LYS A 447 4.35 12.72 -3.00
N CYS A 448 4.20 11.60 -2.32
CA CYS A 448 3.20 11.48 -1.27
C CYS A 448 3.44 12.52 -0.16
N LEU A 449 2.35 12.99 0.45
CA LEU A 449 2.41 13.83 1.64
C LEU A 449 2.90 13.03 2.84
N HIS A 450 2.32 11.84 3.03
CA HIS A 450 2.66 10.93 4.11
C HIS A 450 2.84 9.51 3.56
N ASP A 451 3.82 8.81 4.11
CA ASP A 451 4.13 7.41 3.85
C ASP A 451 3.98 6.65 5.17
N LEU A 452 2.84 5.97 5.34
CA LEU A 452 2.38 5.40 6.61
C LEU A 452 2.86 3.94 6.71
N LYS A 453 3.87 3.68 7.55
CA LYS A 453 4.64 2.42 7.63
C LYS A 453 4.59 1.81 9.02
N GLU A 454 3.50 1.16 9.37
CA GLU A 454 3.38 0.47 10.67
C GLU A 454 2.74 -0.91 10.53
N HIS A 455 2.21 -1.25 9.34
CA HIS A 455 1.73 -2.60 9.06
C HIS A 455 2.87 -3.55 8.71
N PHE A 456 2.68 -4.84 8.99
CA PHE A 456 3.68 -5.89 8.76
C PHE A 456 3.32 -6.83 7.62
N LYS A 457 2.09 -6.72 7.09
CA LYS A 457 1.61 -7.43 5.91
C LYS A 457 0.81 -6.47 5.03
N GLU A 458 0.39 -6.97 3.89
CA GLU A 458 -0.37 -6.27 2.87
C GLU A 458 -1.57 -5.54 3.47
N ILE A 459 -1.82 -4.33 3.00
CA ILE A 459 -2.99 -3.54 3.41
C ILE A 459 -4.06 -3.70 2.35
N TYR A 460 -5.18 -4.31 2.73
CA TYR A 460 -6.24 -4.65 1.81
C TYR A 460 -7.20 -3.48 1.53
N THR A 461 -7.57 -2.72 2.56
CA THR A 461 -8.54 -1.62 2.40
C THR A 461 -8.24 -0.43 3.30
N ILE A 462 -8.74 0.71 2.89
CA ILE A 462 -8.65 1.99 3.61
C ILE A 462 -10.00 2.70 3.60
N ARG A 463 -10.27 3.47 4.65
CA ARG A 463 -11.47 4.32 4.75
C ARG A 463 -11.15 5.62 5.45
N TRP A 464 -11.69 6.72 4.92
CA TRP A 464 -11.70 8.00 5.58
C TRP A 464 -12.82 8.08 6.62
N SER A 465 -12.56 8.74 7.75
CA SER A 465 -13.63 9.09 8.68
C SER A 465 -14.61 10.07 8.04
N PRO A 466 -15.92 10.01 8.36
CA PRO A 466 -16.91 10.97 7.88
C PRO A 466 -16.84 12.30 8.68
N THR A 467 -15.63 12.87 8.77
CA THR A 467 -15.30 14.05 9.57
C THR A 467 -14.63 15.13 8.73
N GLY A 468 -14.57 16.35 9.25
CA GLY A 468 -13.95 17.46 8.55
C GLY A 468 -14.90 18.22 7.62
N PRO A 469 -14.40 19.25 6.92
CA PRO A 469 -15.20 20.12 6.09
C PRO A 469 -16.03 19.37 5.04
N GLY A 470 -17.31 19.75 4.91
CA GLY A 470 -18.22 19.15 3.92
C GLY A 470 -18.88 17.85 4.35
N THR A 471 -18.69 17.40 5.58
CA THR A 471 -19.33 16.23 6.20
C THR A 471 -20.36 16.64 7.26
N SER A 472 -21.09 15.66 7.82
CA SER A 472 -21.98 15.87 8.98
C SER A 472 -21.23 16.17 10.27
N ASN A 473 -19.91 15.90 10.32
CA ASN A 473 -19.05 16.10 11.50
C ASN A 473 -17.91 17.11 11.20
N PRO A 474 -18.22 18.37 10.86
CA PRO A 474 -17.23 19.30 10.30
C PRO A 474 -16.14 19.75 11.28
N ASN A 475 -16.40 19.66 12.58
CA ASN A 475 -15.49 20.11 13.64
C ASN A 475 -14.57 18.99 14.17
N GLN A 476 -14.72 17.78 13.68
CA GLN A 476 -13.86 16.67 14.08
C GLN A 476 -12.68 16.54 13.11
N LYS A 477 -11.54 16.09 13.63
CA LYS A 477 -10.34 15.84 12.81
C LYS A 477 -10.58 14.71 11.82
N LEU A 478 -10.04 14.89 10.62
CA LEU A 478 -10.04 13.85 9.60
C LEU A 478 -9.04 12.77 9.98
N VAL A 479 -9.48 11.52 9.96
CA VAL A 479 -8.70 10.32 10.29
C VAL A 479 -8.80 9.33 9.15
N LEU A 480 -7.71 8.61 8.89
CA LEU A 480 -7.69 7.48 7.96
C LEU A 480 -7.62 6.17 8.74
N ALA A 481 -8.44 5.18 8.37
CA ALA A 481 -8.32 3.81 8.85
C ALA A 481 -7.73 2.93 7.75
N SER A 482 -6.79 2.06 8.10
CA SER A 482 -6.24 1.02 7.22
C SER A 482 -6.41 -0.35 7.86
N ALA A 483 -6.79 -1.35 7.07
CA ALA A 483 -6.97 -2.73 7.51
C ALA A 483 -6.05 -3.67 6.71
N SER A 484 -5.40 -4.59 7.41
CA SER A 484 -4.30 -5.39 6.88
C SER A 484 -4.45 -6.89 7.14
N PHE A 485 -3.72 -7.65 6.36
CA PHE A 485 -3.51 -9.09 6.54
C PHE A 485 -2.66 -9.43 7.77
N ASP A 486 -2.08 -8.42 8.45
CA ASP A 486 -1.45 -8.57 9.76
C ASP A 486 -2.45 -8.69 10.92
N ALA A 487 -3.76 -8.80 10.60
CA ALA A 487 -4.87 -8.88 11.55
C ALA A 487 -5.07 -7.60 12.39
N THR A 488 -4.47 -6.48 12.01
CA THR A 488 -4.61 -5.20 12.71
C THR A 488 -5.32 -4.14 11.86
N ILE A 489 -5.88 -3.17 12.56
CA ILE A 489 -6.40 -1.95 11.95
C ILE A 489 -5.64 -0.79 12.56
N LYS A 490 -5.19 0.13 11.72
CA LYS A 490 -4.47 1.31 12.18
C LYS A 490 -5.24 2.56 11.84
N LEU A 491 -5.22 3.50 12.78
CA LEU A 491 -5.80 4.83 12.61
C LEU A 491 -4.69 5.87 12.54
N TRP A 492 -4.80 6.77 11.59
CA TRP A 492 -3.77 7.74 11.25
C TRP A 492 -4.27 9.16 11.40
N ASP A 493 -3.49 10.00 12.04
CA ASP A 493 -3.64 11.44 11.97
C ASP A 493 -3.16 11.91 10.59
N VAL A 494 -4.07 12.48 9.82
CA VAL A 494 -3.82 12.88 8.44
C VAL A 494 -3.00 14.15 8.32
N GLU A 495 -3.07 15.03 9.32
CA GLU A 495 -2.28 16.27 9.35
C GLU A 495 -0.81 15.98 9.66
N LEU A 496 -0.57 15.09 10.63
CA LEU A 496 0.77 14.76 11.11
C LEU A 496 1.41 13.57 10.37
N GLY A 497 0.60 12.72 9.72
CA GLY A 497 1.07 11.46 9.13
C GLY A 497 1.51 10.44 10.17
N SER A 498 0.98 10.51 11.41
CA SER A 498 1.38 9.66 12.52
C SER A 498 0.29 8.69 12.92
N LEU A 499 0.70 7.55 13.50
CA LEU A 499 -0.22 6.56 14.05
C LEU A 499 -0.92 7.11 15.29
N LEU A 500 -2.26 7.07 15.29
CA LEU A 500 -3.09 7.41 16.46
C LEU A 500 -3.35 6.17 17.32
N TYR A 501 -3.84 5.10 16.70
CA TYR A 501 -4.18 3.85 17.37
C TYR A 501 -3.84 2.65 16.50
N SER A 502 -3.43 1.56 17.15
CA SER A 502 -3.37 0.23 16.56
C SER A 502 -4.42 -0.64 17.26
N PHE A 503 -5.43 -1.07 16.52
CA PHE A 503 -6.49 -1.94 17.01
C PHE A 503 -6.07 -3.39 16.82
N ASN A 504 -5.78 -4.06 17.92
CA ASN A 504 -5.33 -5.44 17.99
C ASN A 504 -6.45 -6.28 18.66
N GLY A 505 -7.14 -7.09 17.89
CA GLY A 505 -8.26 -7.91 18.40
C GLY A 505 -8.61 -9.06 17.47
N HIS A 506 -8.45 -8.85 16.17
CA HIS A 506 -8.58 -9.90 15.17
C HIS A 506 -7.39 -10.87 15.22
N ARG A 507 -7.64 -12.11 14.76
CA ARG A 507 -6.64 -13.20 14.73
C ARG A 507 -6.25 -13.62 13.32
N GLU A 508 -7.01 -13.14 12.33
CA GLU A 508 -6.86 -13.44 10.92
C GLU A 508 -6.97 -12.12 10.12
N PRO A 509 -6.62 -12.10 8.83
CA PRO A 509 -6.70 -10.92 7.97
C PRO A 509 -8.00 -10.13 8.10
N VAL A 510 -7.89 -8.80 8.15
CA VAL A 510 -9.03 -7.88 8.18
C VAL A 510 -9.32 -7.39 6.76
N TYR A 511 -10.50 -7.74 6.24
CA TYR A 511 -10.92 -7.40 4.88
C TYR A 511 -11.76 -6.14 4.78
N ALA A 512 -12.46 -5.78 5.84
CA ALA A 512 -13.39 -4.66 5.79
C ALA A 512 -13.33 -3.81 7.04
N VAL A 513 -13.46 -2.49 6.84
CA VAL A 513 -13.64 -1.50 7.89
C VAL A 513 -14.64 -0.45 7.46
N ALA A 514 -15.47 0.02 8.39
CA ALA A 514 -16.46 1.05 8.13
C ALA A 514 -16.64 1.95 9.36
N PHE A 515 -16.56 3.26 9.17
CA PHE A 515 -16.89 4.22 10.23
C PHE A 515 -18.40 4.36 10.39
N SER A 516 -18.86 4.51 11.61
CA SER A 516 -20.23 4.95 11.90
C SER A 516 -20.48 6.37 11.35
N PRO A 517 -21.71 6.74 11.01
CA PRO A 517 -22.01 8.08 10.46
C PRO A 517 -21.63 9.24 11.37
N ASN A 518 -21.64 9.04 12.69
CA ASN A 518 -21.21 10.02 13.70
C ASN A 518 -19.69 9.99 13.98
N ALA A 519 -18.94 9.09 13.31
CA ALA A 519 -17.51 8.89 13.51
C ALA A 519 -17.07 8.47 14.92
N GLU A 520 -17.99 8.05 15.80
CA GLU A 520 -17.65 7.60 17.16
C GLU A 520 -17.19 6.14 17.21
N TYR A 521 -17.59 5.35 16.20
CA TYR A 521 -17.30 3.93 16.14
C TYR A 521 -16.73 3.51 14.79
N LEU A 522 -15.94 2.45 14.83
CA LEU A 522 -15.46 1.74 13.65
C LEU A 522 -15.92 0.29 13.71
N ALA A 523 -16.54 -0.22 12.67
CA ALA A 523 -16.80 -1.65 12.51
C ALA A 523 -15.69 -2.28 11.66
N SER A 524 -15.30 -3.51 11.98
CA SER A 524 -14.34 -4.29 11.21
C SER A 524 -14.79 -5.72 11.03
N GLY A 525 -14.45 -6.31 9.89
CA GLY A 525 -14.74 -7.70 9.52
C GLY A 525 -13.47 -8.44 9.11
N SER A 526 -13.31 -9.67 9.62
CA SER A 526 -12.11 -10.48 9.42
C SER A 526 -12.45 -11.93 9.04
N LEU A 527 -11.47 -12.64 8.50
CA LEU A 527 -11.55 -14.09 8.28
C LEU A 527 -11.67 -14.88 9.58
N ASP A 528 -11.36 -14.32 10.75
CA ASP A 528 -11.59 -14.94 12.06
C ASP A 528 -13.07 -15.06 12.41
N ARG A 529 -13.99 -14.69 11.50
CA ARG A 529 -15.45 -14.74 11.59
C ARG A 529 -16.04 -13.73 12.57
N CYS A 530 -15.24 -12.78 13.06
CA CYS A 530 -15.68 -11.77 14.01
C CYS A 530 -15.93 -10.44 13.32
N VAL A 531 -17.05 -9.80 13.68
CA VAL A 531 -17.25 -8.38 13.52
C VAL A 531 -16.92 -7.73 14.85
N HIS A 532 -15.92 -6.86 14.87
CA HIS A 532 -15.62 -6.04 16.04
C HIS A 532 -16.11 -4.61 15.83
N ILE A 533 -16.63 -4.02 16.87
CA ILE A 533 -17.02 -2.60 16.91
C ILE A 533 -16.12 -1.92 17.92
N TRP A 534 -15.36 -0.94 17.45
CA TRP A 534 -14.35 -0.23 18.21
C TRP A 534 -14.84 1.16 18.58
N SER A 535 -14.59 1.60 19.81
CA SER A 535 -14.76 3.00 20.21
C SER A 535 -13.56 3.81 19.71
N MET A 536 -13.83 4.84 18.92
CA MET A 536 -12.79 5.76 18.44
C MET A 536 -12.18 6.59 19.56
N LYS A 537 -12.94 6.83 20.62
CA LYS A 537 -12.50 7.60 21.79
C LYS A 537 -11.61 6.78 22.72
N GLU A 538 -11.96 5.50 22.94
CA GLU A 538 -11.29 4.66 23.93
C GLU A 538 -10.22 3.75 23.32
N GLY A 539 -10.25 3.56 21.99
CA GLY A 539 -9.34 2.66 21.30
C GLY A 539 -9.57 1.18 21.63
N LYS A 540 -10.80 0.81 22.06
CA LYS A 540 -11.14 -0.54 22.54
C LYS A 540 -12.33 -1.12 21.82
N ILE A 541 -12.43 -2.47 21.82
CA ILE A 541 -13.63 -3.17 21.36
C ILE A 541 -14.75 -2.92 22.36
N VAL A 542 -15.89 -2.44 21.85
CA VAL A 542 -17.13 -2.25 22.63
C VAL A 542 -18.11 -3.39 22.44
N LYS A 543 -18.21 -3.93 21.22
CA LYS A 543 -19.07 -5.08 20.91
C LYS A 543 -18.39 -6.02 19.94
N THR A 544 -18.75 -7.28 20.01
CA THR A 544 -18.27 -8.34 19.11
C THR A 544 -19.45 -9.21 18.66
N TYR A 545 -19.49 -9.56 17.39
CA TYR A 545 -20.36 -10.59 16.85
C TYR A 545 -19.50 -11.67 16.18
N LYS A 546 -19.80 -12.94 16.42
CA LYS A 546 -19.12 -14.07 15.78
C LYS A 546 -20.09 -14.81 14.87
N GLY A 547 -19.80 -14.77 13.57
CA GLY A 547 -20.59 -15.46 12.53
C GLY A 547 -20.09 -16.86 12.20
N GLY A 548 -20.71 -17.48 11.19
CA GLY A 548 -20.37 -18.82 10.71
C GLY A 548 -19.16 -18.88 9.78
N GLY A 549 -18.93 -17.82 8.98
CA GLY A 549 -17.86 -17.72 7.97
C GLY A 549 -16.99 -16.49 8.12
N GLY A 550 -15.92 -16.40 7.34
CA GLY A 550 -15.08 -15.20 7.22
C GLY A 550 -15.88 -14.02 6.65
N ILE A 551 -15.49 -12.81 6.98
CA ILE A 551 -16.23 -11.59 6.63
C ILE A 551 -15.50 -10.84 5.53
N PHE A 552 -16.18 -10.53 4.43
CA PHE A 552 -15.62 -9.80 3.28
C PHE A 552 -15.99 -8.32 3.25
N GLU A 553 -17.19 -7.94 3.73
CA GLU A 553 -17.61 -6.53 3.77
C GLU A 553 -18.43 -6.25 5.02
N VAL A 554 -18.30 -5.03 5.57
CA VAL A 554 -19.14 -4.50 6.63
C VAL A 554 -19.59 -3.08 6.25
N CYS A 555 -20.82 -2.72 6.59
CA CYS A 555 -21.31 -1.36 6.35
C CYS A 555 -22.36 -0.93 7.38
N TRP A 556 -22.32 0.35 7.76
CA TRP A 556 -23.31 0.98 8.61
C TRP A 556 -24.50 1.49 7.79
N ASN A 557 -25.68 1.44 8.38
CA ASN A 557 -26.81 2.19 7.83
C ASN A 557 -26.63 3.70 8.09
N LYS A 558 -27.48 4.50 7.47
CA LYS A 558 -27.43 5.96 7.54
C LYS A 558 -27.65 6.51 8.96
N GLU A 559 -28.51 5.85 9.72
CA GLU A 559 -28.88 6.21 11.07
C GLU A 559 -27.77 5.85 12.09
N GLY A 560 -26.87 4.92 11.74
CA GLY A 560 -25.81 4.45 12.62
C GLY A 560 -26.29 3.51 13.74
N ASP A 561 -27.49 2.95 13.58
CA ASP A 561 -28.09 2.03 14.55
C ASP A 561 -28.02 0.56 14.09
N LYS A 562 -27.61 0.30 12.83
CA LYS A 562 -27.47 -1.04 12.28
C LYS A 562 -26.18 -1.22 11.50
N ILE A 563 -25.62 -2.43 11.60
CA ILE A 563 -24.45 -2.86 10.83
C ILE A 563 -24.85 -4.08 10.02
N ALA A 564 -24.53 -4.08 8.73
CA ALA A 564 -24.60 -5.27 7.89
C ALA A 564 -23.20 -5.85 7.68
N ALA A 565 -23.10 -7.18 7.67
CA ALA A 565 -21.87 -7.91 7.37
C ALA A 565 -22.13 -9.07 6.41
N CYS A 566 -21.22 -9.29 5.49
CA CYS A 566 -21.28 -10.33 4.46
C CYS A 566 -20.27 -11.44 4.76
N PHE A 567 -20.74 -12.68 4.68
CA PHE A 567 -19.98 -13.84 5.12
C PHE A 567 -19.68 -14.82 3.98
N SER A 568 -18.59 -15.56 4.15
CA SER A 568 -18.18 -16.62 3.23
C SER A 568 -19.07 -17.88 3.31
N ASP A 569 -19.91 -18.00 4.34
CA ASP A 569 -20.87 -19.09 4.51
C ASP A 569 -22.24 -18.82 3.82
N SER A 570 -22.27 -17.88 2.86
CA SER A 570 -23.46 -17.48 2.10
C SER A 570 -24.51 -16.69 2.91
N THR A 571 -24.23 -16.32 4.15
CA THR A 571 -25.13 -15.53 5.00
C THR A 571 -24.79 -14.05 4.98
N VAL A 572 -25.79 -13.24 5.31
CA VAL A 572 -25.64 -11.81 5.59
C VAL A 572 -26.28 -11.56 6.94
N CYS A 573 -25.57 -10.88 7.83
CA CYS A 573 -26.13 -10.53 9.14
C CYS A 573 -26.38 -9.03 9.23
N VAL A 574 -27.53 -8.66 9.78
CA VAL A 574 -27.86 -7.30 10.18
C VAL A 574 -27.92 -7.26 11.71
N MET A 575 -27.05 -6.47 12.30
CA MET A 575 -26.86 -6.36 13.75
C MET A 575 -27.37 -5.02 14.24
N ASP A 576 -28.15 -5.00 15.31
CA ASP A 576 -28.53 -3.77 16.00
C ASP A 576 -27.36 -3.25 16.82
N PHE A 577 -27.06 -1.98 16.63
CA PHE A 577 -26.09 -1.25 17.43
C PHE A 577 -26.79 -0.10 18.15
N ARG A 578 -27.34 -0.39 19.33
CA ARG A 578 -27.89 0.62 20.25
C ARG A 578 -27.08 0.56 21.53
N MET A 579 -26.55 1.70 21.94
CA MET A 579 -25.88 1.88 23.23
C MET A 579 -26.84 2.35 24.29
#